data_11b0adede640e003d9580b08ea0298d1
#
_entry.id   11b0adede640e003d9580b08ea0298d1
#
_cell.length_a   1.000
_cell.length_b   1.000
_cell.length_c   1.000
_cell.angle_alpha   90.00
_cell.angle_beta   90.00
_cell.angle_gamma   90.00
#
_symmetry.space_group_name_H-M   'P 1'
#
loop_
_entity.id
_entity.type
_entity.pdbx_description
1 polymer ?
#
loop_
_entity_poly.entity_id
_entity_poly.type
_entity_poly.pdbx_seq_one_letter_code
_entity_poly.pdbx_strand_id
1 'polypeptide(L)'
;MKLQRGKAARNRRKFLKPFPIAISAISAISISVTTASGLEMHNNYQSPWELAITESLTESAQSKSEQKSLEIDLSSQQSLEILKQIPIKGRAPKTGYSRSAFGPQWSDVDRNGCDTRNDILKRDLINIVFREKTRDCVIESGVLLDPFSNTEIRFERGSKSSMLVQIDHVVSLSNAWQTGIFQSSLKERTAFANDPLNLLAVKGSLNSQKGDGDAATWLPPYKPFRCKYVALQINVKAKYGLWVTRAEQEAMVRILSSQECR
;
A
#
# COMPACT_ATOMS: atom_id res chain seq x y z
N MET A 1 -33.83 -30.71 48.35
CA MET A 1 -33.78 -32.19 48.32
C MET A 1 -33.13 -32.63 47.02
N LYS A 2 -31.99 -33.37 47.15
CA LYS A 2 -31.16 -34.12 46.16
C LYS A 2 -30.50 -33.42 44.99
N LEU A 3 -29.19 -33.19 45.16
CA LEU A 3 -28.15 -33.05 44.11
C LEU A 3 -28.11 -34.29 43.21
N GLN A 4 -27.91 -34.10 41.92
CA GLN A 4 -27.26 -35.11 41.06
C GLN A 4 -26.05 -34.53 40.35
N ARG A 5 -24.90 -35.12 40.68
CA ARG A 5 -23.59 -34.84 40.00
C ARG A 5 -23.53 -35.70 38.73
N GLY A 6 -23.38 -35.06 37.60
CA GLY A 6 -23.06 -35.69 36.31
C GLY A 6 -21.53 -35.74 36.10
N LYS A 7 -21.01 -36.95 35.81
CA LYS A 7 -19.59 -37.29 35.67
C LYS A 7 -18.97 -36.71 34.39
N ALA A 8 -17.80 -36.08 34.53
CA ALA A 8 -16.94 -35.67 33.44
C ALA A 8 -16.32 -36.88 32.72
N ALA A 9 -16.50 -36.99 31.42
CA ALA A 9 -15.83 -37.95 30.57
C ALA A 9 -14.48 -37.38 30.11
N ARG A 10 -13.41 -38.08 30.54
CA ARG A 10 -12.01 -37.75 30.22
C ARG A 10 -11.65 -38.31 28.85
N ASN A 11 -11.61 -37.49 27.82
CA ASN A 11 -11.20 -37.90 26.46
C ASN A 11 -9.66 -37.86 26.35
N ARG A 12 -9.04 -39.02 26.29
CA ARG A 12 -7.60 -39.19 26.09
C ARG A 12 -7.26 -38.95 24.61
N ARG A 13 -6.61 -37.86 24.30
CA ARG A 13 -5.99 -37.65 22.99
C ARG A 13 -4.71 -38.52 22.93
N LYS A 14 -4.65 -39.43 21.96
CA LYS A 14 -3.46 -40.19 21.60
C LYS A 14 -2.47 -39.28 20.91
N PHE A 15 -1.29 -39.13 21.48
CA PHE A 15 -0.16 -38.45 20.84
C PHE A 15 0.39 -39.37 19.73
N LEU A 16 0.35 -38.85 18.48
CA LEU A 16 1.07 -39.43 17.35
C LEU A 16 2.53 -38.96 17.46
N LYS A 17 3.46 -39.91 17.47
CA LYS A 17 4.91 -39.66 17.45
C LYS A 17 5.32 -39.11 16.07
N PRO A 18 6.25 -38.13 15.98
CA PRO A 18 6.78 -37.70 14.70
C PRO A 18 7.77 -38.74 14.13
N PHE A 19 7.66 -38.99 12.83
CA PHE A 19 8.62 -39.78 12.06
C PHE A 19 9.91 -38.96 11.84
N PRO A 20 11.10 -39.56 11.93
CA PRO A 20 12.33 -38.85 11.59
C PRO A 20 12.50 -38.74 10.07
N ILE A 21 12.64 -37.51 9.58
CA ILE A 21 13.07 -37.21 8.23
C ILE A 21 14.58 -37.46 8.18
N ALA A 22 15.01 -38.45 7.41
CA ALA A 22 16.42 -38.70 7.13
C ALA A 22 16.93 -37.64 6.16
N ILE A 23 17.79 -36.75 6.65
CA ILE A 23 18.55 -35.82 5.82
C ILE A 23 19.77 -36.56 5.29
N SER A 24 19.77 -36.92 4.00
CA SER A 24 20.96 -37.45 3.31
C SER A 24 22.00 -36.34 3.17
N ALA A 25 23.05 -36.45 3.97
CA ALA A 25 24.24 -35.62 3.81
C ALA A 25 25.01 -36.11 2.57
N ILE A 26 25.04 -35.29 1.53
CA ILE A 26 25.95 -35.48 0.39
C ILE A 26 27.31 -34.95 0.83
N SER A 27 28.21 -35.91 1.10
CA SER A 27 29.63 -35.61 1.39
C SER A 27 30.31 -35.10 0.15
N ALA A 28 30.72 -33.84 0.16
CA ALA A 28 31.64 -33.27 -0.80
C ALA A 28 33.03 -33.87 -0.56
N ILE A 29 33.54 -34.69 -1.47
CA ILE A 29 34.91 -35.19 -1.47
C ILE A 29 35.81 -34.06 -1.99
N SER A 30 36.55 -33.42 -1.08
CA SER A 30 37.60 -32.48 -1.44
C SER A 30 38.88 -33.26 -1.82
N ILE A 31 39.24 -33.26 -3.10
CA ILE A 31 40.53 -33.77 -3.56
C ILE A 31 41.54 -32.60 -3.48
N SER A 32 42.38 -32.62 -2.45
CA SER A 32 43.50 -31.69 -2.34
C SER A 32 44.71 -32.26 -3.10
N VAL A 33 45.07 -31.66 -4.21
CA VAL A 33 46.33 -31.88 -4.93
C VAL A 33 47.30 -30.80 -4.47
N THR A 34 48.27 -31.15 -3.63
CA THR A 34 49.39 -30.28 -3.25
C THR A 34 50.45 -30.35 -4.32
N THR A 35 50.61 -29.31 -5.13
CA THR A 35 51.82 -29.09 -5.93
C THR A 35 52.66 -28.01 -5.26
N ALA A 36 53.92 -28.32 -5.04
CA ALA A 36 54.89 -27.42 -4.45
C ALA A 36 55.32 -26.34 -5.47
N SER A 37 54.63 -25.21 -5.46
CA SER A 37 55.05 -23.87 -5.93
C SER A 37 53.88 -22.93 -5.73
N GLY A 38 53.98 -21.97 -4.80
CA GLY A 38 52.91 -21.11 -4.33
C GLY A 38 52.35 -20.12 -5.37
N LEU A 39 51.37 -20.56 -6.09
CA LEU A 39 50.43 -19.73 -6.84
C LEU A 39 49.08 -20.41 -6.71
N GLU A 40 48.25 -19.97 -5.73
CA GLU A 40 46.83 -20.32 -5.68
C GLU A 40 46.11 -19.66 -6.86
N MET A 41 45.96 -20.40 -7.95
CA MET A 41 44.99 -20.03 -8.98
C MET A 41 43.61 -20.43 -8.49
N HIS A 42 42.81 -19.46 -8.04
CA HIS A 42 41.37 -19.63 -7.89
C HIS A 42 40.77 -19.91 -9.25
N ASN A 43 40.57 -21.18 -9.54
CA ASN A 43 39.86 -21.62 -10.74
C ASN A 43 38.39 -21.37 -10.59
N ASN A 44 37.94 -20.15 -10.94
CA ASN A 44 36.50 -19.79 -11.05
C ASN A 44 35.91 -20.44 -12.31
N TYR A 45 35.92 -21.77 -12.38
CA TYR A 45 35.23 -22.48 -13.45
C TYR A 45 33.72 -22.53 -13.12
N GLN A 46 32.98 -21.53 -13.61
CA GLN A 46 31.52 -21.60 -13.66
C GLN A 46 31.11 -22.47 -14.84
N SER A 47 30.24 -23.42 -14.59
CA SER A 47 29.72 -24.29 -15.64
C SER A 47 28.88 -23.50 -16.66
N PRO A 48 28.86 -23.86 -17.94
CA PRO A 48 28.08 -23.14 -18.97
C PRO A 48 26.59 -22.98 -18.63
N TRP A 49 26.02 -23.90 -17.85
CA TRP A 49 24.62 -23.82 -17.43
C TRP A 49 24.41 -22.83 -16.25
N GLU A 50 25.40 -22.65 -15.35
CA GLU A 50 25.34 -21.62 -14.29
C GLU A 50 25.44 -20.23 -14.88
N LEU A 51 26.27 -20.02 -15.89
CA LEU A 51 26.33 -18.75 -16.63
C LEU A 51 25.01 -18.47 -17.37
N ALA A 52 24.43 -19.47 -18.04
CA ALA A 52 23.16 -19.31 -18.74
C ALA A 52 21.98 -18.97 -17.80
N ILE A 53 21.95 -19.56 -16.60
CA ILE A 53 20.92 -19.20 -15.57
C ILE A 53 21.13 -17.79 -15.07
N THR A 54 22.38 -17.38 -14.81
CA THR A 54 22.69 -16.04 -14.29
C THR A 54 22.35 -14.97 -15.36
N GLU A 55 22.69 -15.20 -16.62
CA GLU A 55 22.32 -14.31 -17.73
C GLU A 55 20.79 -14.21 -17.90
N SER A 56 20.08 -15.34 -17.88
CA SER A 56 18.61 -15.35 -17.99
C SER A 56 17.92 -14.63 -16.84
N LEU A 57 18.43 -14.75 -15.61
CA LEU A 57 17.87 -14.05 -14.45
C LEU A 57 18.16 -12.55 -14.49
N THR A 58 19.35 -12.14 -14.96
CA THR A 58 19.70 -10.72 -15.11
C THR A 58 18.91 -10.05 -16.24
N GLU A 59 18.75 -10.71 -17.40
CA GLU A 59 17.90 -10.21 -18.50
C GLU A 59 16.43 -10.07 -18.08
N SER A 60 15.89 -11.05 -17.35
CA SER A 60 14.50 -10.98 -16.87
C SER A 60 14.29 -9.87 -15.83
N ALA A 61 15.27 -9.59 -14.98
CA ALA A 61 15.21 -8.51 -13.99
C ALA A 61 15.35 -7.14 -14.65
N GLN A 62 16.25 -7.01 -15.64
CA GLN A 62 16.42 -5.78 -16.43
C GLN A 62 15.18 -5.46 -17.25
N SER A 63 14.60 -6.42 -17.96
CA SER A 63 13.37 -6.21 -18.73
C SER A 63 12.19 -5.78 -17.85
N LYS A 64 12.05 -6.34 -16.65
CA LYS A 64 11.03 -5.93 -15.68
C LYS A 64 11.28 -4.51 -15.12
N SER A 65 12.53 -4.13 -14.91
CA SER A 65 12.88 -2.79 -14.43
C SER A 65 12.65 -1.73 -15.51
N GLU A 66 12.97 -2.02 -16.75
CA GLU A 66 12.73 -1.15 -17.90
C GLU A 66 11.23 -1.00 -18.19
N GLN A 67 10.46 -2.08 -18.12
CA GLN A 67 9.00 -2.05 -18.29
C GLN A 67 8.33 -1.23 -17.18
N LYS A 68 8.80 -1.37 -15.93
CA LYS A 68 8.30 -0.60 -14.79
C LYS A 68 8.64 0.88 -14.91
N SER A 69 9.86 1.24 -15.36
CA SER A 69 10.25 2.64 -15.57
C SER A 69 9.46 3.30 -16.68
N LEU A 70 9.22 2.59 -17.78
CA LEU A 70 8.40 3.06 -18.90
C LEU A 70 6.93 3.27 -18.48
N GLU A 71 6.36 2.38 -17.67
CA GLU A 71 5.00 2.51 -17.14
C GLU A 71 4.86 3.72 -16.22
N ILE A 72 5.87 3.99 -15.37
CA ILE A 72 5.89 5.18 -14.49
C ILE A 72 6.00 6.46 -15.31
N ASP A 73 6.84 6.50 -16.32
CA ASP A 73 7.01 7.70 -17.18
C ASP A 73 5.73 8.01 -17.96
N LEU A 74 5.10 7.01 -18.61
CA LEU A 74 3.81 7.19 -19.28
C LEU A 74 2.72 7.67 -18.33
N SER A 75 2.65 7.14 -17.12
CA SER A 75 1.69 7.58 -16.10
C SER A 75 1.94 9.02 -15.66
N SER A 76 3.20 9.44 -15.54
CA SER A 76 3.58 10.80 -15.17
C SER A 76 3.23 11.80 -16.25
N GLN A 77 3.50 11.50 -17.52
CA GLN A 77 3.13 12.32 -18.66
C GLN A 77 1.61 12.48 -18.80
N GLN A 78 0.86 11.39 -18.70
CA GLN A 78 -0.60 11.42 -18.70
C GLN A 78 -1.15 12.30 -17.58
N SER A 79 -0.58 12.17 -16.37
CA SER A 79 -0.98 12.98 -15.23
C SER A 79 -0.70 14.48 -15.45
N LEU A 80 0.40 14.83 -16.11
CA LEU A 80 0.70 16.20 -16.48
C LEU A 80 -0.30 16.77 -17.49
N GLU A 81 -0.73 15.98 -18.48
CA GLU A 81 -1.77 16.41 -19.43
C GLU A 81 -3.12 16.62 -18.73
N ILE A 82 -3.50 15.75 -17.80
CA ILE A 82 -4.70 15.93 -16.98
C ILE A 82 -4.59 17.20 -16.12
N LEU A 83 -3.43 17.41 -15.49
CA LEU A 83 -3.19 18.59 -14.63
C LEU A 83 -3.35 19.91 -15.37
N LYS A 84 -2.97 19.99 -16.65
CA LYS A 84 -3.16 21.18 -17.49
C LYS A 84 -4.64 21.58 -17.66
N GLN A 85 -5.56 20.62 -17.53
CA GLN A 85 -7.00 20.83 -17.66
C GLN A 85 -7.67 21.17 -16.33
N ILE A 86 -6.99 20.97 -15.20
CA ILE A 86 -7.54 21.31 -13.89
C ILE A 86 -7.47 22.82 -13.67
N PRO A 87 -8.61 23.47 -13.29
CA PRO A 87 -8.61 24.90 -13.04
C PRO A 87 -7.68 25.31 -11.90
N ILE A 88 -7.03 26.47 -12.03
CA ILE A 88 -6.19 27.07 -10.99
C ILE A 88 -6.99 28.17 -10.29
N LYS A 89 -7.26 27.99 -8.98
CA LYS A 89 -8.00 28.95 -8.16
C LYS A 89 -7.42 29.01 -6.75
N GLY A 90 -7.69 30.08 -6.01
CA GLY A 90 -7.40 30.14 -4.58
C GLY A 90 -8.25 29.18 -3.78
N ARG A 91 -7.83 28.83 -2.56
CA ARG A 91 -8.63 28.02 -1.65
C ARG A 91 -9.90 28.76 -1.23
N ALA A 92 -11.05 28.10 -1.29
CA ALA A 92 -12.28 28.59 -0.70
C ALA A 92 -12.22 28.54 0.83
N PRO A 93 -13.01 29.37 1.55
CA PRO A 93 -13.15 29.29 2.98
C PRO A 93 -13.62 27.91 3.47
N LYS A 94 -13.23 27.54 4.69
CA LYS A 94 -13.72 26.31 5.35
C LYS A 94 -15.14 26.43 5.91
N THR A 95 -15.85 27.51 5.64
CA THR A 95 -17.21 27.73 6.13
C THR A 95 -18.12 26.56 5.75
N GLY A 96 -18.82 26.01 6.73
CA GLY A 96 -19.69 24.84 6.57
C GLY A 96 -18.98 23.48 6.45
N TYR A 97 -17.65 23.44 6.49
CA TYR A 97 -16.92 22.20 6.50
C TYR A 97 -17.15 21.44 7.79
N SER A 98 -17.53 20.18 7.66
CA SER A 98 -17.45 19.17 8.70
C SER A 98 -17.25 17.80 8.05
N ARG A 99 -16.72 16.83 8.79
CA ARG A 99 -16.62 15.46 8.24
C ARG A 99 -17.98 14.86 7.94
N SER A 100 -19.01 15.19 8.71
CA SER A 100 -20.38 14.76 8.49
C SER A 100 -21.01 15.32 7.20
N ALA A 101 -20.48 16.41 6.65
CA ALA A 101 -20.91 16.94 5.34
C ALA A 101 -20.60 15.99 4.17
N PHE A 102 -19.81 14.93 4.40
CA PHE A 102 -19.49 13.87 3.43
C PHE A 102 -20.32 12.59 3.63
N GLY A 103 -21.36 12.62 4.45
CA GLY A 103 -22.20 11.46 4.74
C GLY A 103 -21.61 10.52 5.79
N PRO A 104 -22.17 9.30 5.90
CA PRO A 104 -21.69 8.29 6.83
C PRO A 104 -20.26 7.86 6.50
N GLN A 105 -19.46 7.64 7.54
CA GLN A 105 -18.10 7.11 7.36
C GLN A 105 -18.17 5.68 6.83
N TRP A 106 -17.24 5.36 5.90
CA TRP A 106 -17.02 4.01 5.39
C TRP A 106 -18.29 3.34 4.83
N SER A 107 -19.12 4.14 4.14
CA SER A 107 -20.31 3.62 3.48
C SER A 107 -19.94 2.53 2.48
N ASP A 108 -20.70 1.44 2.46
CA ASP A 108 -20.64 0.42 1.41
C ASP A 108 -21.21 1.02 0.11
N VAL A 109 -20.32 1.65 -0.68
CA VAL A 109 -20.72 2.39 -1.90
C VAL A 109 -20.83 1.50 -3.12
N ASP A 110 -20.14 0.36 -3.14
CA ASP A 110 -20.18 -0.63 -4.22
C ASP A 110 -21.17 -1.77 -3.95
N ARG A 111 -21.78 -1.78 -2.74
CA ARG A 111 -22.78 -2.76 -2.30
C ARG A 111 -22.29 -4.20 -2.29
N ASN A 112 -21.00 -4.38 -1.96
CA ASN A 112 -20.42 -5.71 -1.81
C ASN A 112 -20.71 -6.35 -0.45
N GLY A 113 -21.33 -5.61 0.48
CA GLY A 113 -21.70 -6.04 1.83
C GLY A 113 -20.62 -5.77 2.88
N CYS A 114 -19.48 -5.19 2.47
CA CYS A 114 -18.40 -4.76 3.35
C CYS A 114 -18.36 -3.23 3.45
N ASP A 115 -17.85 -2.69 4.53
CA ASP A 115 -17.60 -1.26 4.59
C ASP A 115 -16.31 -0.88 3.83
N THR A 116 -16.29 0.32 3.24
CA THR A 116 -15.17 0.80 2.44
C THR A 116 -13.82 0.73 3.19
N ARG A 117 -13.78 0.91 4.52
CA ARG A 117 -12.53 0.76 5.27
C ARG A 117 -11.96 -0.65 5.17
N ASN A 118 -12.82 -1.67 5.30
CA ASN A 118 -12.39 -3.06 5.18
C ASN A 118 -12.00 -3.41 3.75
N ASP A 119 -12.66 -2.85 2.74
CA ASP A 119 -12.27 -3.04 1.33
C ASP A 119 -10.86 -2.50 1.05
N ILE A 120 -10.55 -1.31 1.59
CA ILE A 120 -9.20 -0.74 1.44
C ILE A 120 -8.16 -1.55 2.22
N LEU A 121 -8.47 -2.00 3.44
CA LEU A 121 -7.57 -2.89 4.19
C LEU A 121 -7.34 -4.21 3.44
N LYS A 122 -8.39 -4.80 2.85
CA LYS A 122 -8.29 -6.01 2.04
C LYS A 122 -7.42 -5.81 0.79
N ARG A 123 -7.49 -4.64 0.15
CA ARG A 123 -6.69 -4.30 -1.02
C ARG A 123 -5.21 -4.08 -0.69
N ASP A 124 -4.92 -3.40 0.43
CA ASP A 124 -3.61 -2.82 0.71
C ASP A 124 -2.76 -3.67 1.67
N LEU A 125 -3.36 -4.60 2.45
CA LEU A 125 -2.61 -5.48 3.33
C LEU A 125 -2.31 -6.83 2.67
N ILE A 126 -1.21 -7.44 3.10
CA ILE A 126 -0.86 -8.82 2.80
C ILE A 126 -1.02 -9.69 4.06
N ASN A 127 -1.04 -11.02 3.89
CA ASN A 127 -1.19 -11.99 4.98
C ASN A 127 -2.41 -11.68 5.87
N ILE A 128 -3.53 -11.35 5.22
CA ILE A 128 -4.76 -10.94 5.91
C ILE A 128 -5.43 -12.11 6.60
N VAL A 129 -5.97 -11.85 7.80
CA VAL A 129 -6.84 -12.74 8.54
C VAL A 129 -8.20 -12.05 8.69
N PHE A 130 -9.25 -12.74 8.32
CA PHE A 130 -10.61 -12.24 8.48
C PHE A 130 -11.18 -12.64 9.84
N ARG A 131 -12.02 -11.78 10.38
CA ARG A 131 -12.81 -12.13 11.57
C ARG A 131 -13.83 -13.19 11.23
N GLU A 132 -13.90 -14.24 12.05
CA GLU A 132 -14.89 -15.29 11.87
C GLU A 132 -16.33 -14.75 11.81
N LYS A 133 -17.17 -15.42 11.02
CA LYS A 133 -18.60 -15.11 10.85
C LYS A 133 -18.92 -13.73 10.26
N THR A 134 -17.98 -13.09 9.59
CA THR A 134 -18.19 -11.78 8.95
C THR A 134 -18.27 -11.87 7.42
N ARG A 135 -18.35 -13.07 6.83
CA ARG A 135 -18.35 -13.30 5.37
C ARG A 135 -17.12 -12.69 4.68
N ASP A 136 -15.96 -12.80 5.33
CA ASP A 136 -14.69 -12.25 4.85
C ASP A 136 -14.71 -10.73 4.57
N CYS A 137 -15.57 -10.00 5.30
CA CYS A 137 -15.65 -8.55 5.23
C CYS A 137 -14.74 -7.86 6.24
N VAL A 138 -14.67 -8.38 7.47
CA VAL A 138 -13.94 -7.68 8.53
C VAL A 138 -12.50 -8.21 8.62
N ILE A 139 -11.53 -7.36 8.30
CA ILE A 139 -10.11 -7.68 8.47
C ILE A 139 -9.76 -7.63 9.96
N GLU A 140 -9.29 -8.73 10.52
CA GLU A 140 -8.84 -8.84 11.91
C GLU A 140 -7.36 -8.48 12.05
N SER A 141 -6.52 -9.01 11.15
CA SER A 141 -5.08 -8.69 11.12
C SER A 141 -4.50 -8.78 9.72
N GLY A 142 -3.28 -8.26 9.56
CA GLY A 142 -2.53 -8.31 8.32
C GLY A 142 -1.22 -7.52 8.43
N VAL A 143 -0.51 -7.39 7.32
CA VAL A 143 0.74 -6.62 7.25
C VAL A 143 0.60 -5.56 6.16
N LEU A 144 0.85 -4.31 6.51
CA LEU A 144 0.94 -3.19 5.57
C LEU A 144 2.40 -2.92 5.22
N LEU A 145 2.74 -2.92 3.94
CA LEU A 145 3.93 -2.23 3.47
C LEU A 145 3.53 -0.76 3.22
N ASP A 146 3.81 0.09 4.19
CA ASP A 146 3.34 1.48 4.17
C ASP A 146 3.91 2.25 2.97
N PRO A 147 3.06 2.78 2.05
CA PRO A 147 3.54 3.49 0.88
C PRO A 147 4.21 4.83 1.22
N PHE A 148 3.90 5.43 2.37
CA PHE A 148 4.47 6.72 2.76
C PHE A 148 5.90 6.62 3.30
N SER A 149 6.27 5.50 3.94
CA SER A 149 7.59 5.32 4.56
C SER A 149 8.37 4.10 4.06
N ASN A 150 7.75 3.22 3.28
CA ASN A 150 8.30 1.92 2.87
C ASN A 150 8.69 1.02 4.05
N THR A 151 7.93 1.11 5.16
CA THR A 151 8.13 0.27 6.34
C THR A 151 6.98 -0.72 6.51
N GLU A 152 7.29 -1.92 7.00
CA GLU A 152 6.26 -2.89 7.34
C GLU A 152 5.59 -2.51 8.66
N ILE A 153 4.27 -2.61 8.69
CA ILE A 153 3.44 -2.36 9.88
C ILE A 153 2.49 -3.52 10.06
N ARG A 154 2.56 -4.18 11.20
CA ARG A 154 1.57 -5.18 11.58
C ARG A 154 0.28 -4.50 11.99
N PHE A 155 -0.78 -4.84 11.30
CA PHE A 155 -2.14 -4.40 11.64
C PHE A 155 -2.82 -5.49 12.46
N GLU A 156 -3.36 -5.09 13.58
CA GLU A 156 -4.30 -5.88 14.39
C GLU A 156 -5.48 -4.99 14.73
N ARG A 157 -6.69 -5.52 14.59
CA ARG A 157 -7.90 -4.77 14.92
C ARG A 157 -8.02 -4.58 16.42
N GLY A 158 -8.13 -3.35 16.88
CA GLY A 158 -8.25 -3.01 18.29
C GLY A 158 -8.22 -1.51 18.52
N SER A 159 -8.59 -1.06 19.71
CA SER A 159 -8.73 0.36 20.03
C SER A 159 -7.41 1.15 19.93
N LYS A 160 -6.27 0.51 20.20
CA LYS A 160 -4.94 1.15 20.12
C LYS A 160 -4.20 0.79 18.84
N SER A 161 -4.21 -0.47 18.45
CA SER A 161 -3.48 -0.99 17.29
C SER A 161 -4.04 -0.51 15.96
N SER A 162 -5.36 -0.33 15.84
CA SER A 162 -5.98 0.22 14.64
C SER A 162 -5.55 1.67 14.32
N MET A 163 -4.94 2.37 15.26
CA MET A 163 -4.37 3.71 15.04
C MET A 163 -3.03 3.67 14.29
N LEU A 164 -2.33 2.53 14.30
CA LEU A 164 -1.05 2.37 13.60
C LEU A 164 -1.25 2.37 12.08
N VAL A 165 -2.37 1.81 11.60
CA VAL A 165 -2.77 1.80 10.19
C VAL A 165 -4.09 2.54 10.06
N GLN A 166 -4.05 3.66 9.35
CA GLN A 166 -5.22 4.48 9.05
C GLN A 166 -5.52 4.44 7.55
N ILE A 167 -6.76 4.73 7.18
CA ILE A 167 -7.10 4.99 5.79
C ILE A 167 -7.03 6.49 5.56
N ASP A 168 -6.08 6.88 4.72
CA ASP A 168 -5.89 8.26 4.28
C ASP A 168 -6.77 8.57 3.08
N HIS A 169 -7.27 9.80 3.02
CA HIS A 169 -7.80 10.39 1.78
C HIS A 169 -6.66 11.09 1.05
N VAL A 170 -6.21 10.57 -0.09
CA VAL A 170 -5.11 11.12 -0.90
C VAL A 170 -5.30 12.62 -1.15
N VAL A 171 -6.51 13.02 -1.51
CA VAL A 171 -7.01 14.40 -1.42
C VAL A 171 -7.89 14.49 -0.18
N SER A 172 -7.41 15.11 0.89
CA SER A 172 -8.11 15.15 2.17
C SER A 172 -9.49 15.80 2.04
N LEU A 173 -10.45 15.43 2.91
CA LEU A 173 -11.81 15.97 2.89
C LEU A 173 -11.80 17.50 3.04
N SER A 174 -10.93 18.05 3.90
CA SER A 174 -10.80 19.49 4.10
C SER A 174 -10.17 20.19 2.90
N ASN A 175 -9.18 19.59 2.23
CA ASN A 175 -8.64 20.13 0.99
C ASN A 175 -9.69 20.11 -0.12
N ALA A 176 -10.38 18.98 -0.32
CA ALA A 176 -11.44 18.87 -1.30
C ALA A 176 -12.55 19.90 -1.08
N TRP A 177 -12.95 20.14 0.18
CA TRP A 177 -13.90 21.20 0.52
C TRP A 177 -13.44 22.54 0.00
N GLN A 178 -12.20 22.92 0.31
CA GLN A 178 -11.61 24.20 -0.10
C GLN A 178 -11.28 24.30 -1.59
N THR A 179 -11.36 23.19 -2.34
CA THR A 179 -11.05 23.12 -3.76
C THR A 179 -12.23 22.70 -4.64
N GLY A 180 -13.48 22.83 -4.12
CA GLY A 180 -14.66 22.77 -4.97
C GLY A 180 -15.75 21.80 -4.55
N ILE A 181 -15.47 20.73 -3.79
CA ILE A 181 -16.44 19.68 -3.45
C ILE A 181 -17.63 20.21 -2.62
N PHE A 182 -17.50 21.38 -1.97
CA PHE A 182 -18.61 22.01 -1.24
C PHE A 182 -19.80 22.37 -2.14
N GLN A 183 -19.57 22.53 -3.44
CA GLN A 183 -20.60 22.81 -4.43
C GLN A 183 -21.36 21.56 -4.89
N SER A 184 -20.83 20.37 -4.60
CA SER A 184 -21.40 19.10 -5.00
C SER A 184 -22.58 18.67 -4.10
N SER A 185 -23.40 17.76 -4.60
CA SER A 185 -24.47 17.11 -3.81
C SER A 185 -23.90 16.26 -2.67
N LEU A 186 -24.71 15.97 -1.65
CA LEU A 186 -24.32 15.03 -0.59
C LEU A 186 -23.91 13.66 -1.17
N LYS A 187 -24.61 13.19 -2.19
CA LYS A 187 -24.32 11.91 -2.86
C LYS A 187 -22.90 11.92 -3.46
N GLU A 188 -22.50 12.98 -4.14
CA GLU A 188 -21.15 13.11 -4.72
C GLU A 188 -20.09 13.25 -3.64
N ARG A 189 -20.34 14.01 -2.56
CA ARG A 189 -19.42 14.11 -1.43
C ARG A 189 -19.24 12.76 -0.73
N THR A 190 -20.31 11.97 -0.59
CA THR A 190 -20.24 10.62 -0.02
C THR A 190 -19.44 9.68 -0.94
N ALA A 191 -19.67 9.75 -2.25
CA ALA A 191 -18.89 9.00 -3.23
C ALA A 191 -17.40 9.37 -3.17
N PHE A 192 -17.05 10.66 -3.10
CA PHE A 192 -15.68 11.13 -2.95
C PHE A 192 -15.00 10.58 -1.70
N ALA A 193 -15.70 10.61 -0.56
CA ALA A 193 -15.15 10.18 0.72
C ALA A 193 -14.93 8.66 0.81
N ASN A 194 -15.60 7.89 -0.04
CA ASN A 194 -15.53 6.42 -0.06
C ASN A 194 -14.98 5.88 -1.39
N ASP A 195 -14.37 6.73 -2.23
CA ASP A 195 -13.78 6.31 -3.49
C ASP A 195 -12.47 5.56 -3.26
N PRO A 196 -12.33 4.30 -3.69
CA PRO A 196 -11.05 3.57 -3.58
C PRO A 196 -9.86 4.26 -4.24
N LEU A 197 -10.09 5.10 -5.28
CA LEU A 197 -9.04 5.91 -5.91
C LEU A 197 -8.47 6.95 -4.95
N ASN A 198 -9.31 7.48 -4.05
CA ASN A 198 -8.93 8.51 -3.07
C ASN A 198 -8.47 7.95 -1.72
N LEU A 199 -8.44 6.63 -1.56
CA LEU A 199 -8.19 5.99 -0.28
C LEU A 199 -6.95 5.10 -0.31
N LEU A 200 -6.11 5.20 0.73
CA LEU A 200 -4.92 4.37 0.94
C LEU A 200 -4.79 3.96 2.40
N ALA A 201 -4.46 2.70 2.66
CA ALA A 201 -3.99 2.28 3.97
C ALA A 201 -2.55 2.78 4.17
N VAL A 202 -2.30 3.51 5.26
CA VAL A 202 -1.03 4.19 5.52
C VAL A 202 -0.68 4.20 7.00
N LYS A 203 0.58 4.49 7.30
CA LYS A 203 1.06 4.74 8.67
C LYS A 203 0.31 5.90 9.33
N GLY A 204 -0.36 5.63 10.44
CA GLY A 204 -1.24 6.60 11.10
C GLY A 204 -0.54 7.89 11.53
N SER A 205 0.72 7.82 11.99
CA SER A 205 1.49 9.01 12.36
C SER A 205 1.79 9.91 11.16
N LEU A 206 2.05 9.36 9.97
CA LEU A 206 2.28 10.13 8.75
C LEU A 206 0.98 10.71 8.19
N ASN A 207 -0.13 9.97 8.30
CA ASN A 207 -1.45 10.51 7.99
C ASN A 207 -1.80 11.72 8.88
N SER A 208 -1.54 11.61 10.18
CA SER A 208 -1.73 12.72 11.11
C SER A 208 -0.84 13.92 10.79
N GLN A 209 0.42 13.68 10.39
CA GLN A 209 1.34 14.74 9.96
C GLN A 209 0.88 15.43 8.68
N LYS A 210 0.36 14.67 7.70
CA LYS A 210 -0.21 15.21 6.46
C LYS A 210 -1.37 16.14 6.73
N GLY A 211 -2.31 15.75 7.60
CA GLY A 211 -3.49 16.56 7.91
C GLY A 211 -4.34 16.84 6.66
N ASP A 212 -4.53 18.13 6.33
CA ASP A 212 -5.19 18.58 5.10
C ASP A 212 -4.22 19.16 4.05
N GLY A 213 -2.94 18.78 4.15
CA GLY A 213 -1.88 19.18 3.22
C GLY A 213 -2.16 18.72 1.79
N ASP A 214 -1.76 19.59 0.85
CA ASP A 214 -1.69 19.30 -0.59
C ASP A 214 -0.23 19.05 -1.02
N ALA A 215 0.01 18.82 -2.31
CA ALA A 215 1.35 18.53 -2.84
C ALA A 215 2.38 19.65 -2.61
N ALA A 216 1.95 20.89 -2.34
CA ALA A 216 2.83 22.01 -2.02
C ALA A 216 3.27 22.02 -0.56
N THR A 217 2.47 21.43 0.34
CA THR A 217 2.65 21.55 1.78
C THR A 217 3.07 20.25 2.44
N TRP A 218 2.76 19.10 1.84
CA TRP A 218 3.16 17.79 2.33
C TRP A 218 3.33 16.77 1.22
N LEU A 219 4.37 15.96 1.31
CA LEU A 219 4.64 14.83 0.42
C LEU A 219 5.12 13.63 1.26
N PRO A 220 4.84 12.39 0.83
CA PRO A 220 5.37 11.21 1.50
C PRO A 220 6.89 11.29 1.70
N PRO A 221 7.42 10.91 2.90
CA PRO A 221 8.86 10.82 3.13
C PRO A 221 9.57 9.88 2.14
N TYR A 222 8.94 8.75 1.79
CA TYR A 222 9.47 7.81 0.80
C TYR A 222 9.34 8.39 -0.62
N LYS A 223 10.44 8.94 -1.11
CA LYS A 223 10.50 9.66 -2.39
C LYS A 223 10.00 8.87 -3.59
N PRO A 224 10.34 7.55 -3.77
CA PRO A 224 9.87 6.79 -4.92
C PRO A 224 8.35 6.69 -5.06
N PHE A 225 7.60 6.87 -3.96
CA PHE A 225 6.13 6.87 -4.00
C PHE A 225 5.53 8.20 -4.43
N ARG A 226 6.28 9.30 -4.43
CA ARG A 226 5.77 10.66 -4.69
C ARG A 226 5.15 10.81 -6.06
N CYS A 227 5.72 10.18 -7.09
CA CYS A 227 5.18 10.21 -8.46
C CYS A 227 3.76 9.64 -8.49
N LYS A 228 3.59 8.43 -7.98
CA LYS A 228 2.28 7.77 -7.87
C LYS A 228 1.32 8.55 -6.99
N TYR A 229 1.79 9.07 -5.87
CA TYR A 229 0.97 9.86 -4.95
C TYR A 229 0.41 11.14 -5.60
N VAL A 230 1.26 11.90 -6.30
CA VAL A 230 0.85 13.11 -7.04
C VAL A 230 -0.08 12.78 -8.20
N ALA A 231 0.21 11.71 -8.96
CA ALA A 231 -0.67 11.22 -10.01
C ALA A 231 -2.07 10.86 -9.47
N LEU A 232 -2.15 10.19 -8.33
CA LEU A 232 -3.43 9.90 -7.66
C LEU A 232 -4.18 11.18 -7.29
N GLN A 233 -3.50 12.18 -6.69
CA GLN A 233 -4.14 13.47 -6.37
C GLN A 233 -4.73 14.16 -7.60
N ILE A 234 -3.99 14.18 -8.71
CA ILE A 234 -4.43 14.76 -9.98
C ILE A 234 -5.67 14.02 -10.49
N ASN A 235 -5.63 12.69 -10.54
CA ASN A 235 -6.75 11.88 -11.03
C ASN A 235 -8.01 12.05 -10.17
N VAL A 236 -7.85 12.09 -8.84
CA VAL A 236 -8.97 12.36 -7.92
C VAL A 236 -9.55 13.76 -8.16
N LYS A 237 -8.70 14.78 -8.25
CA LYS A 237 -9.17 16.15 -8.50
C LYS A 237 -9.88 16.29 -9.84
N ALA A 238 -9.34 15.69 -10.90
CA ALA A 238 -9.97 15.67 -12.22
C ALA A 238 -11.34 14.98 -12.18
N LYS A 239 -11.41 13.78 -11.57
CA LYS A 239 -12.64 12.98 -11.45
C LYS A 239 -13.78 13.75 -10.77
N TYR A 240 -13.46 14.55 -9.76
CA TYR A 240 -14.44 15.27 -8.96
C TYR A 240 -14.57 16.76 -9.30
N GLY A 241 -13.99 17.22 -10.40
CA GLY A 241 -14.05 18.61 -10.84
C GLY A 241 -13.45 19.62 -9.84
N LEU A 242 -12.48 19.18 -9.04
CA LEU A 242 -11.79 20.02 -8.08
C LEU A 242 -10.74 20.88 -8.78
N TRP A 243 -10.39 22.01 -8.16
CA TRP A 243 -9.27 22.82 -8.65
C TRP A 243 -8.00 22.63 -7.81
N VAL A 244 -6.89 23.16 -8.30
CA VAL A 244 -5.61 23.26 -7.59
C VAL A 244 -5.29 24.71 -7.30
N THR A 245 -4.49 24.96 -6.25
CA THR A 245 -3.85 26.26 -6.11
C THR A 245 -2.62 26.35 -7.04
N ARG A 246 -2.16 27.57 -7.33
CA ARG A 246 -0.95 27.74 -8.14
C ARG A 246 0.27 27.02 -7.51
N ALA A 247 0.47 27.17 -6.21
CA ALA A 247 1.56 26.51 -5.50
C ALA A 247 1.45 24.97 -5.57
N GLU A 248 0.23 24.43 -5.46
CA GLU A 248 -0.04 23.00 -5.59
C GLU A 248 0.28 22.52 -7.01
N GLN A 249 -0.17 23.24 -8.05
CA GLN A 249 0.14 22.90 -9.43
C GLN A 249 1.64 22.88 -9.71
N GLU A 250 2.34 23.94 -9.30
CA GLU A 250 3.80 24.06 -9.48
C GLU A 250 4.55 22.93 -8.77
N ALA A 251 4.11 22.52 -7.58
CA ALA A 251 4.67 21.39 -6.86
C ALA A 251 4.43 20.06 -7.60
N MET A 252 3.21 19.84 -8.10
CA MET A 252 2.85 18.64 -8.86
C MET A 252 3.68 18.53 -10.15
N VAL A 253 3.82 19.63 -10.91
CA VAL A 253 4.66 19.68 -12.12
C VAL A 253 6.10 19.35 -11.78
N ARG A 254 6.67 19.99 -10.75
CA ARG A 254 8.06 19.75 -10.33
C ARG A 254 8.31 18.29 -9.97
N ILE A 255 7.39 17.64 -9.25
CA ILE A 255 7.52 16.22 -8.87
C ILE A 255 7.45 15.33 -10.11
N LEU A 256 6.40 15.45 -10.92
CA LEU A 256 6.20 14.58 -12.09
C LEU A 256 7.25 14.77 -13.19
N SER A 257 7.91 15.93 -13.24
CA SER A 257 9.02 16.20 -14.16
C SER A 257 10.39 15.83 -13.61
N SER A 258 10.47 15.33 -12.37
CA SER A 258 11.73 14.92 -11.75
C SER A 258 12.28 13.63 -12.36
N GLN A 259 13.59 13.39 -12.19
CA GLN A 259 14.22 12.12 -12.62
C GLN A 259 13.64 10.89 -11.90
N GLU A 260 13.12 11.07 -10.69
CA GLU A 260 12.49 9.98 -9.92
C GLU A 260 11.18 9.48 -10.56
N CYS A 261 10.58 10.26 -11.48
CA CYS A 261 9.32 9.95 -12.16
C CYS A 261 9.49 9.61 -13.65
N ARG A 262 10.75 9.50 -14.10
CA ARG A 262 11.11 9.13 -15.47
C ARG A 262 11.60 7.70 -15.57
#